data_e1f18980207b2406f19d8086cebbf367
#
_entry.id   e1f18980207b2406f19d8086cebbf367
#
_cell.length_a   1.000
_cell.length_b   1.000
_cell.length_c   1.000
_cell.angle_alpha   90.00
_cell.angle_beta   90.00
_cell.angle_gamma   90.00
#
_symmetry.space_group_name_H-M   'P 1'
#
loop_
_entity.id
_entity.type
_entity.pdbx_description
1 polymer ?
#
loop_
_entity_poly.entity_id
_entity_poly.type
_entity_poly.pdbx_seq_one_letter_code
_entity_poly.pdbx_strand_id
1 'polypeptide(L)'
;MECTFVTIIDSKPCLNYGQARFYFMNVPKEIRRYCPKCKKHTLQKISIYKAGKRRGSAIGERRHAEDKKGYGGQKFPKLAKPAKTTKKFTPILTCPECKKKFNKPGIRLRKFELVA
;
A
#
# COMPACT_ATOMS: atom_id res chain seq x y z
N MET A 1 -15.47 -11.82 27.42
CA MET A 1 -16.43 -11.44 26.37
C MET A 1 -15.65 -11.30 25.07
N GLU A 2 -15.70 -12.34 24.28
CA GLU A 2 -14.92 -12.50 23.05
C GLU A 2 -15.56 -11.69 21.92
N CYS A 3 -14.83 -10.74 21.36
CA CYS A 3 -15.22 -10.07 20.12
C CYS A 3 -14.85 -10.97 18.94
N THR A 4 -15.80 -11.77 18.53
CA THR A 4 -15.76 -12.58 17.33
C THR A 4 -15.56 -11.72 16.08
N PHE A 5 -14.71 -12.19 15.20
CA PHE A 5 -14.46 -11.81 13.82
C PHE A 5 -15.53 -10.94 13.15
N VAL A 6 -15.21 -9.69 12.89
CA VAL A 6 -15.99 -8.84 11.99
C VAL A 6 -15.19 -8.65 10.70
N THR A 7 -15.67 -9.29 9.66
CA THR A 7 -15.35 -9.01 8.26
C THR A 7 -15.78 -7.59 7.92
N ILE A 8 -14.86 -6.62 7.99
CA ILE A 8 -15.16 -5.24 7.65
C ILE A 8 -14.94 -5.02 6.15
N ILE A 9 -16.00 -5.32 5.40
CA ILE A 9 -16.26 -4.69 4.11
C ILE A 9 -17.59 -3.96 4.27
N ASP A 10 -17.56 -2.65 4.35
CA ASP A 10 -18.65 -1.70 4.55
C ASP A 10 -19.11 -1.51 6.00
N SER A 11 -18.57 -0.47 6.60
CA SER A 11 -19.29 0.54 7.36
C SER A 11 -18.30 1.39 8.14
N LYS A 12 -18.67 2.63 8.38
CA LYS A 12 -17.92 3.66 9.10
C LYS A 12 -17.33 3.12 10.41
N PRO A 13 -16.09 3.46 10.77
CA PRO A 13 -15.55 3.09 12.07
C PRO A 13 -16.40 3.72 13.14
N CYS A 14 -16.99 2.90 14.02
CA CYS A 14 -17.59 3.38 15.27
C CYS A 14 -16.51 4.14 16.03
N LEU A 15 -16.70 5.43 16.19
CA LEU A 15 -15.88 6.31 17.01
C LEU A 15 -16.03 5.90 18.47
N ASN A 16 -15.25 4.94 18.91
CA ASN A 16 -14.92 4.80 20.32
C ASN A 16 -13.47 5.23 20.52
N TYR A 17 -13.31 6.39 21.10
CA TYR A 17 -12.08 6.96 21.61
C TYR A 17 -11.49 6.05 22.69
N GLY A 18 -10.60 5.17 22.28
CA GLY A 18 -9.92 4.24 23.15
C GLY A 18 -8.99 3.35 22.34
N GLN A 19 -7.86 3.88 21.95
CA GLN A 19 -6.59 3.20 21.57
C GLN A 19 -6.62 1.74 21.16
N ALA A 20 -7.37 1.35 20.15
CA ALA A 20 -7.07 0.15 19.39
C ALA A 20 -6.26 0.57 18.15
N ARG A 21 -4.96 0.70 18.28
CA ARG A 21 -4.05 0.91 17.15
C ARG A 21 -4.00 -0.38 16.37
N PHE A 22 -4.84 -0.53 15.36
CA PHE A 22 -4.76 -1.64 14.41
C PHE A 22 -3.47 -1.53 13.60
N TYR A 23 -2.38 -2.04 14.16
CA TYR A 23 -1.09 -2.10 13.48
C TYR A 23 -1.00 -3.26 12.48
N PHE A 24 -1.95 -4.18 12.51
CA PHE A 24 -2.00 -5.40 11.70
C PHE A 24 -3.31 -5.49 10.96
N MET A 25 -3.26 -5.90 9.69
CA MET A 25 -4.45 -6.14 8.89
C MET A 25 -4.25 -7.39 8.03
N ASN A 26 -5.13 -8.37 8.22
CA ASN A 26 -5.23 -9.56 7.39
C ASN A 26 -6.36 -9.35 6.38
N VAL A 27 -6.07 -9.56 5.11
CA VAL A 27 -7.04 -9.37 4.03
C VAL A 27 -7.04 -10.64 3.16
N PRO A 28 -8.20 -11.15 2.74
CA PRO A 28 -8.25 -12.28 1.82
C PRO A 28 -7.63 -11.92 0.49
N LYS A 29 -7.04 -12.91 -0.20
CA LYS A 29 -6.43 -12.72 -1.53
C LYS A 29 -7.44 -12.34 -2.61
N GLU A 30 -8.70 -12.69 -2.41
CA GLU A 30 -9.79 -12.43 -3.36
C GLU A 30 -11.00 -11.82 -2.65
N ILE A 31 -11.58 -10.81 -3.27
CA ILE A 31 -12.79 -10.13 -2.75
C ILE A 31 -13.78 -9.93 -3.89
N ARG A 32 -15.06 -10.22 -3.61
CA ARG A 32 -16.15 -9.91 -4.53
C ARG A 32 -16.44 -8.40 -4.50
N ARG A 33 -16.26 -7.73 -5.64
CA ARG A 33 -16.45 -6.29 -5.75
C ARG A 33 -16.99 -5.91 -7.14
N TYR A 34 -17.71 -4.78 -7.18
CA TYR A 34 -18.20 -4.19 -8.41
C TYR A 34 -17.05 -3.70 -9.31
N CYS A 35 -17.06 -4.09 -10.58
CA CYS A 35 -16.14 -3.62 -11.61
C CYS A 35 -16.86 -2.60 -12.50
N PRO A 36 -16.44 -1.32 -12.55
CA PRO A 36 -17.13 -0.31 -13.35
C PRO A 36 -16.99 -0.52 -14.87
N LYS A 37 -15.96 -1.26 -15.31
CA LYS A 37 -15.80 -1.61 -16.73
C LYS A 37 -16.74 -2.74 -17.15
N CYS A 38 -16.85 -3.78 -16.34
CA CYS A 38 -17.73 -4.93 -16.60
C CYS A 38 -19.16 -4.70 -16.15
N LYS A 39 -19.43 -3.62 -15.38
CA LYS A 39 -20.75 -3.26 -14.79
C LYS A 39 -21.39 -4.37 -13.95
N LYS A 40 -20.57 -5.25 -13.36
CA LYS A 40 -21.01 -6.38 -12.52
C LYS A 40 -20.05 -6.66 -11.36
N HIS A 41 -20.53 -7.39 -10.36
CA HIS A 41 -19.72 -7.85 -9.25
C HIS A 41 -18.87 -9.05 -9.68
N THR A 42 -17.55 -8.91 -9.60
CA THR A 42 -16.57 -9.95 -9.94
C THR A 42 -15.68 -10.28 -8.75
N LEU A 43 -15.15 -11.50 -8.71
CA LEU A 43 -14.17 -11.91 -7.71
C LEU A 43 -12.80 -11.35 -8.11
N GLN A 44 -12.38 -10.28 -7.44
CA GLN A 44 -11.16 -9.54 -7.77
C GLN A 44 -9.99 -9.98 -6.91
N LYS A 45 -8.83 -10.18 -7.53
CA LYS A 45 -7.57 -10.49 -6.84
C LYS A 45 -6.96 -9.24 -6.23
N ILE A 46 -6.49 -9.37 -4.99
CA ILE A 46 -5.81 -8.30 -4.27
C ILE A 46 -4.31 -8.49 -4.38
N SER A 47 -3.61 -7.41 -4.68
CA SER A 47 -2.16 -7.32 -4.61
C SER A 47 -1.75 -6.04 -3.89
N ILE A 48 -0.54 -6.02 -3.34
CA ILE A 48 0.01 -4.82 -2.70
C ILE A 48 0.82 -4.05 -3.73
N TYR A 49 0.61 -2.74 -3.82
CA TYR A 49 1.43 -1.88 -4.66
C TYR A 49 2.89 -1.92 -4.20
N LYS A 50 3.78 -2.14 -5.16
CA LYS A 50 5.23 -2.03 -4.98
C LYS A 50 5.75 -1.03 -6.00
N ALA A 51 6.62 -0.11 -5.56
CA ALA A 51 7.29 0.80 -6.47
C ALA A 51 8.18 0.02 -7.45
N GLY A 52 8.14 0.39 -8.72
CA GLY A 52 9.01 -0.19 -9.74
C GLY A 52 10.46 0.27 -9.60
N LYS A 53 11.37 -0.41 -10.29
CA LYS A 53 12.77 0.00 -10.41
C LYS A 53 12.87 1.35 -11.14
N ARG A 54 13.67 2.25 -10.64
CA ARG A 54 13.93 3.55 -11.29
C ARG A 54 14.75 3.35 -12.57
N ARG A 55 14.45 4.14 -13.59
CA ARG A 55 15.21 4.13 -14.85
C ARG A 55 16.51 4.91 -14.66
N GLY A 56 17.65 4.23 -14.60
CA GLY A 56 18.97 4.85 -14.38
C GLY A 56 19.41 5.82 -15.47
N SER A 57 18.90 5.67 -16.71
CA SER A 57 19.17 6.57 -17.83
C SER A 57 18.34 7.87 -17.82
N ALA A 58 17.38 8.01 -16.91
CA ALA A 58 16.62 9.25 -16.77
C ALA A 58 17.54 10.39 -16.34
N ILE A 59 17.28 11.61 -16.85
CA ILE A 59 18.15 12.78 -16.60
C ILE A 59 18.33 13.08 -15.11
N GLY A 60 17.27 12.94 -14.30
CA GLY A 60 17.33 13.16 -12.86
C GLY A 60 18.24 12.15 -12.15
N GLU A 61 18.19 10.86 -12.54
CA GLU A 61 19.09 9.84 -11.96
C GLU A 61 20.54 10.03 -12.37
N ARG A 62 20.80 10.43 -13.64
CA ARG A 62 22.17 10.74 -14.10
C ARG A 62 22.76 11.89 -13.32
N ARG A 63 22.05 13.02 -13.22
CA ARG A 63 22.52 14.20 -12.46
C ARG A 63 22.73 13.86 -10.98
N HIS A 64 21.79 13.14 -10.36
CA HIS A 64 21.94 12.70 -8.97
C HIS A 64 23.16 11.79 -8.75
N ALA A 65 23.51 10.96 -9.74
CA ALA A 65 24.72 10.15 -9.71
C ALA A 65 26.00 10.99 -9.91
N GLU A 66 25.95 12.02 -10.75
CA GLU A 66 27.05 12.96 -10.98
C GLU A 66 27.33 13.81 -9.74
N ASP A 67 26.29 14.29 -9.05
CA ASP A 67 26.44 15.06 -7.81
C ASP A 67 27.15 14.30 -6.69
N LYS A 68 27.12 12.96 -6.72
CA LYS A 68 27.87 12.11 -5.78
C LYS A 68 29.36 12.02 -6.06
N LYS A 69 29.80 12.40 -7.26
CA LYS A 69 31.20 12.36 -7.67
C LYS A 69 31.95 13.58 -7.18
N GLY A 70 33.28 13.47 -7.07
CA GLY A 70 34.16 14.56 -6.70
C GLY A 70 34.26 14.82 -5.20
N TYR A 71 34.90 15.91 -4.86
CA TYR A 71 35.14 16.38 -3.49
C TYR A 71 33.97 17.24 -2.98
N GLY A 72 33.98 17.60 -1.71
CA GLY A 72 32.97 18.48 -1.08
C GLY A 72 32.17 17.84 0.04
N GLY A 73 32.57 16.67 0.53
CA GLY A 73 31.96 16.02 1.68
C GLY A 73 30.53 15.49 1.40
N GLN A 74 29.67 15.59 2.38
CA GLN A 74 28.30 15.10 2.27
C GLN A 74 27.48 15.91 1.27
N LYS A 75 27.03 15.30 0.19
CA LYS A 75 26.23 15.94 -0.87
C LYS A 75 24.73 15.98 -0.55
N PHE A 76 24.21 14.94 0.07
CA PHE A 76 22.79 14.80 0.35
C PHE A 76 22.53 14.59 1.84
N PRO A 77 21.43 15.14 2.39
CA PRO A 77 21.10 14.95 3.79
C PRO A 77 20.83 13.47 4.10
N LYS A 78 21.33 13.00 5.23
CA LYS A 78 21.10 11.64 5.75
C LYS A 78 20.24 11.73 6.99
N LEU A 79 19.16 10.98 7.01
CA LEU A 79 18.36 10.83 8.22
C LEU A 79 19.00 9.77 9.13
N ALA A 80 19.47 10.18 10.30
CA ALA A 80 20.12 9.28 11.24
C ALA A 80 19.18 8.20 11.80
N LYS A 81 17.92 8.57 12.04
CA LYS A 81 16.89 7.65 12.55
C LYS A 81 15.60 7.80 11.74
N PRO A 82 14.97 6.70 11.28
CA PRO A 82 13.68 6.78 10.59
C PRO A 82 12.60 7.26 11.56
N ALA A 83 11.93 8.37 11.22
CA ALA A 83 10.88 8.96 12.07
C ALA A 83 9.57 8.17 12.09
N LYS A 84 9.30 7.38 11.03
CA LYS A 84 8.03 6.65 10.87
C LYS A 84 8.23 5.16 11.10
N THR A 85 7.47 4.58 12.04
CA THR A 85 7.48 3.15 12.36
C THR A 85 6.51 2.33 11.51
N THR A 86 5.60 3.00 10.78
CA THR A 86 4.56 2.38 9.96
C THR A 86 4.70 2.75 8.49
N LYS A 87 4.29 1.84 7.60
CA LYS A 87 4.27 2.06 6.14
C LYS A 87 2.84 2.24 5.63
N LYS A 88 2.68 3.00 4.55
CA LYS A 88 1.40 3.14 3.86
C LYS A 88 1.28 2.03 2.83
N PHE A 89 0.32 1.11 3.03
CA PHE A 89 0.02 0.03 2.11
C PHE A 89 -1.13 0.43 1.20
N THR A 90 -0.94 0.26 -0.10
CA THR A 90 -1.96 0.55 -1.12
C THR A 90 -2.38 -0.76 -1.78
N PRO A 91 -3.58 -1.28 -1.48
CA PRO A 91 -4.10 -2.47 -2.13
C PRO A 91 -4.51 -2.15 -3.58
N ILE A 92 -4.17 -3.06 -4.49
CA ILE A 92 -4.56 -3.05 -5.89
C ILE A 92 -5.52 -4.20 -6.12
N LEU A 93 -6.70 -3.90 -6.63
CA LEU A 93 -7.71 -4.87 -7.04
C LEU A 93 -7.61 -5.11 -8.54
N THR A 94 -7.52 -6.35 -8.96
CA THR A 94 -7.46 -6.73 -10.37
C THR A 94 -8.70 -7.54 -10.75
N CYS A 95 -9.48 -7.04 -11.71
CA CYS A 95 -10.63 -7.77 -12.25
C CYS A 95 -10.14 -8.92 -13.13
N PRO A 96 -10.66 -10.16 -12.98
CA PRO A 96 -10.24 -11.30 -13.80
C PRO A 96 -10.72 -11.20 -15.25
N GLU A 97 -11.89 -10.62 -15.51
CA GLU A 97 -12.48 -10.54 -16.84
C GLU A 97 -11.85 -9.45 -17.72
N CYS A 98 -11.86 -8.19 -17.25
CA CYS A 98 -11.37 -7.07 -18.05
C CYS A 98 -9.91 -6.72 -17.77
N LYS A 99 -9.25 -7.37 -16.82
CA LYS A 99 -7.87 -7.14 -16.37
C LYS A 99 -7.59 -5.71 -15.89
N LYS A 100 -8.63 -4.91 -15.66
CA LYS A 100 -8.50 -3.56 -15.13
C LYS A 100 -8.06 -3.60 -13.67
N LYS A 101 -7.10 -2.74 -13.33
CA LYS A 101 -6.56 -2.58 -11.97
C LYS A 101 -7.15 -1.33 -11.33
N PHE A 102 -7.55 -1.45 -10.08
CA PHE A 102 -8.08 -0.34 -9.27
C PHE A 102 -7.26 -0.21 -8.01
N ASN A 103 -6.82 0.99 -7.71
CA ASN A 103 -6.13 1.27 -6.47
C ASN A 103 -7.14 1.69 -5.41
N LYS A 104 -7.02 1.13 -4.21
CA LYS A 104 -7.71 1.65 -3.03
C LYS A 104 -6.85 2.70 -2.33
N PRO A 105 -7.45 3.62 -1.55
CA PRO A 105 -6.69 4.55 -0.72
C PRO A 105 -5.74 3.77 0.20
N GLY A 106 -4.53 4.28 0.35
CA GLY A 106 -3.51 3.62 1.16
C GLY A 106 -3.79 3.78 2.65
N ILE A 107 -3.67 2.68 3.38
CA ILE A 107 -3.84 2.61 4.83
C ILE A 107 -2.47 2.52 5.49
N ARG A 108 -2.27 3.24 6.59
CA ARG A 108 -1.02 3.22 7.34
C ARG A 108 -1.05 2.13 8.39
N LEU A 109 -0.22 1.10 8.20
CA LEU A 109 -0.16 -0.10 9.03
C LEU A 109 1.29 -0.49 9.34
N ARG A 110 1.48 -1.27 10.37
CA ARG A 110 2.75 -1.92 10.70
C ARG A 110 2.96 -3.17 9.85
N LYS A 111 1.90 -3.98 9.71
CA LYS A 111 1.91 -5.22 8.95
C LYS A 111 0.61 -5.37 8.16
N PHE A 112 0.72 -5.79 6.93
CA PHE A 112 -0.40 -6.09 6.05
C PHE A 112 -0.13 -7.46 5.40
N GLU A 113 -0.99 -8.42 5.64
CA GLU A 113 -0.86 -9.79 5.13
C GLU A 113 -2.06 -10.17 4.28
N LEU A 114 -1.78 -10.90 3.20
CA LEU A 114 -2.81 -11.52 2.38
C LEU A 114 -2.96 -12.97 2.82
N VAL A 115 -4.13 -13.28 3.38
CA VAL A 115 -4.47 -14.62 3.84
C VAL A 115 -5.21 -15.39 2.73
N ALA A 116 -5.02 -16.71 2.70
CA ALA A 116 -5.68 -17.57 1.71
C ALA A 116 -7.19 -17.66 1.95
#